data_ee9ad405da22384872db7e6fb8e40f64
#
_entry.id   ee9ad405da22384872db7e6fb8e40f64
#
_cell.length_a   1.000
_cell.length_b   1.000
_cell.length_c   1.000
_cell.angle_alpha   90.00
_cell.angle_beta   90.00
_cell.angle_gamma   90.00
#
_symmetry.space_group_name_H-M   'P 1'
#
loop_
_entity.id
_entity.type
_entity.pdbx_description
1 polymer ?
#
loop_
_entity_poly.entity_id
_entity_poly.type
_entity_poly.pdbx_seq_one_letter_code
_entity_poly.pdbx_strand_id
1 'polypeptide(L)'
;MTQILGHNYIGGQRSAAGEIIVKSVDAYTGENLPYSFHQATLEEVDAAAKAAAAAHPTYRSLSAERRAQFFDAIADELDALGDDFVALVCRETALPAARIQGERGRTSGQMRLFAKVLRRGDFYGARIDRALPERQPLRRPDLRQYRIGLGPVAVFGASNFPLAFSTAGGDTASALAAGCPVVFKAHSGHMATAERVADAIIRAAEKTGMPAGVFNMIYGGGVGEALVKHPAIQAVGFTGSLKGGRALCDMAAARAQPIPVFAEMSSINPVIVLPQALQVRAESVARDLTASVVQGCGQFCTNPGLVIGIRSSQFTTFMQQVAGLIGDQPAQTMLNAGTLGSYGKGVQKLLAHPGIEHLAGSPQQGNQAQPQLFKADVSLLINGNEVLQEEVFGPTTVFVEVADQTQLSAALNGLHGQLTATIIGEPADFEQFAELTPLLEQKVGRILLNGYPTGVEVCDSMVHGGPYPATSDARGTSVGTLAIDRFLRPVCFQNYPDSLLPDALKNGNPLRIQRLVDGQMSREAL
;
A
#
# COMPACT_ATOMS: atom_id res chain seq x y z
N MET A 1 -1.85 -26.28 16.93
CA MET A 1 -1.21 -25.49 15.83
C MET A 1 -1.75 -26.01 14.51
N THR A 2 -2.27 -25.14 13.64
CA THR A 2 -2.62 -25.52 12.27
C THR A 2 -1.33 -25.89 11.55
N GLN A 3 -1.28 -27.06 10.93
CA GLN A 3 -0.08 -27.54 10.23
C GLN A 3 0.13 -26.73 8.96
N ILE A 4 1.33 -26.22 8.73
CA ILE A 4 1.75 -25.57 7.48
C ILE A 4 2.02 -26.68 6.46
N LEU A 5 1.24 -26.70 5.38
CA LEU A 5 1.29 -27.72 4.33
C LEU A 5 2.13 -27.26 3.11
N GLY A 6 2.22 -25.95 2.89
CA GLY A 6 2.88 -25.36 1.72
C GLY A 6 2.15 -25.59 0.39
N HIS A 7 0.86 -25.88 0.44
CA HIS A 7 0.03 -26.14 -0.72
C HIS A 7 -0.72 -24.88 -1.16
N ASN A 8 -0.88 -24.67 -2.46
CA ASN A 8 -1.68 -23.59 -3.04
C ASN A 8 -3.17 -23.73 -2.61
N TYR A 9 -3.88 -22.59 -2.52
CA TYR A 9 -5.32 -22.53 -2.25
C TYR A 9 -6.07 -22.23 -3.54
N ILE A 10 -6.86 -23.15 -4.03
CA ILE A 10 -7.54 -23.05 -5.33
C ILE A 10 -8.99 -23.51 -5.20
N GLY A 11 -9.96 -22.60 -5.34
CA GLY A 11 -11.38 -22.94 -5.33
C GLY A 11 -11.85 -23.63 -4.05
N GLY A 12 -11.27 -23.30 -2.89
CA GLY A 12 -11.56 -23.93 -1.61
C GLY A 12 -10.84 -25.26 -1.36
N GLN A 13 -9.93 -25.68 -2.27
CA GLN A 13 -9.14 -26.90 -2.14
C GLN A 13 -7.65 -26.56 -2.01
N ARG A 14 -6.86 -27.52 -1.49
CA ARG A 14 -5.40 -27.43 -1.42
C ARG A 14 -4.78 -28.17 -2.61
N SER A 15 -3.78 -27.58 -3.27
CA SER A 15 -3.09 -28.16 -4.43
C SER A 15 -1.58 -28.04 -4.30
N ALA A 16 -0.85 -29.08 -4.69
CA ALA A 16 0.59 -29.17 -4.62
C ALA A 16 1.16 -29.90 -5.85
N ALA A 17 0.67 -29.53 -7.03
CA ALA A 17 1.07 -30.18 -8.30
C ALA A 17 2.47 -29.78 -8.76
N GLY A 18 3.00 -28.64 -8.31
CA GLY A 18 4.32 -28.16 -8.70
C GLY A 18 5.45 -28.92 -8.04
N GLU A 19 6.47 -29.29 -8.81
CA GLU A 19 7.68 -30.01 -8.34
C GLU A 19 8.72 -29.07 -7.71
N ILE A 20 8.68 -27.77 -8.06
CA ILE A 20 9.60 -26.78 -7.53
C ILE A 20 9.20 -26.46 -6.09
N ILE A 21 10.14 -26.74 -5.17
CA ILE A 21 9.95 -26.49 -3.75
C ILE A 21 10.70 -25.22 -3.33
N VAL A 22 9.99 -24.29 -2.73
CA VAL A 22 10.54 -23.08 -2.13
C VAL A 22 10.54 -23.24 -0.61
N LYS A 23 11.65 -22.89 0.04
CA LYS A 23 11.81 -22.95 1.49
C LYS A 23 11.51 -21.58 2.11
N SER A 24 10.86 -21.59 3.25
CA SER A 24 10.85 -20.43 4.14
C SER A 24 12.23 -20.32 4.81
N VAL A 25 12.66 -19.08 5.07
CA VAL A 25 13.99 -18.77 5.60
C VAL A 25 13.85 -17.98 6.90
N ASP A 26 14.67 -18.28 7.87
CA ASP A 26 14.84 -17.49 9.08
C ASP A 26 15.65 -16.23 8.75
N ALA A 27 15.03 -15.05 8.90
CA ALA A 27 15.65 -13.78 8.50
C ALA A 27 16.88 -13.42 9.35
N TYR A 28 16.96 -13.90 10.60
CA TYR A 28 18.13 -13.64 11.46
C TYR A 28 19.34 -14.47 11.08
N THR A 29 19.14 -15.77 10.78
CA THR A 29 20.24 -16.70 10.56
C THR A 29 20.53 -16.94 9.08
N GLY A 30 19.55 -16.70 8.20
CA GLY A 30 19.60 -17.07 6.79
C GLY A 30 19.39 -18.57 6.54
N GLU A 31 19.09 -19.36 7.56
CA GLU A 31 18.86 -20.79 7.46
C GLU A 31 17.42 -21.12 7.05
N ASN A 32 17.23 -22.26 6.41
CA ASN A 32 15.90 -22.73 6.06
C ASN A 32 15.08 -23.09 7.30
N LEU A 33 13.85 -22.60 7.36
CA LEU A 33 12.82 -23.06 8.28
C LEU A 33 12.27 -24.42 7.83
N PRO A 34 11.63 -25.19 8.73
CA PRO A 34 11.12 -26.53 8.39
C PRO A 34 9.86 -26.51 7.52
N TYR A 35 9.64 -25.43 6.76
CA TYR A 35 8.47 -25.24 5.92
C TYR A 35 8.85 -25.23 4.45
N SER A 36 8.09 -25.99 3.66
CA SER A 36 8.31 -26.17 2.21
C SER A 36 7.02 -25.82 1.48
N PHE A 37 7.13 -25.06 0.39
CA PHE A 37 6.01 -24.58 -0.37
C PHE A 37 6.13 -25.02 -1.83
N HIS A 38 5.06 -25.58 -2.38
CA HIS A 38 5.01 -25.97 -3.78
C HIS A 38 4.74 -24.73 -4.64
N GLN A 39 5.70 -24.38 -5.49
CA GLN A 39 5.48 -23.36 -6.51
C GLN A 39 4.32 -23.80 -7.42
N ALA A 40 3.35 -22.90 -7.63
CA ALA A 40 2.22 -23.22 -8.51
C ALA A 40 2.70 -23.52 -9.93
N THR A 41 2.06 -24.50 -10.58
CA THR A 41 2.18 -24.72 -12.04
C THR A 41 1.34 -23.69 -12.80
N LEU A 42 1.51 -23.61 -14.12
CA LEU A 42 0.67 -22.73 -14.95
C LEU A 42 -0.79 -23.19 -14.95
N GLU A 43 -1.04 -24.50 -14.83
CA GLU A 43 -2.37 -25.10 -14.69
C GLU A 43 -3.01 -24.71 -13.35
N GLU A 44 -2.23 -24.67 -12.26
CA GLU A 44 -2.71 -24.22 -10.95
C GLU A 44 -3.02 -22.71 -10.96
N VAL A 45 -2.22 -21.88 -11.65
CA VAL A 45 -2.52 -20.45 -11.87
C VAL A 45 -3.83 -20.28 -12.65
N ASP A 46 -4.00 -21.03 -13.74
CA ASP A 46 -5.24 -21.04 -14.55
C ASP A 46 -6.45 -21.46 -13.69
N ALA A 47 -6.31 -22.55 -12.92
CA ALA A 47 -7.37 -23.03 -12.04
C ALA A 47 -7.76 -22.01 -10.97
N ALA A 48 -6.79 -21.32 -10.34
CA ALA A 48 -7.05 -20.30 -9.34
C ALA A 48 -7.79 -19.09 -9.95
N ALA A 49 -7.35 -18.62 -11.12
CA ALA A 49 -8.01 -17.52 -11.81
C ALA A 49 -9.44 -17.88 -12.28
N LYS A 50 -9.65 -19.10 -12.78
CA LYS A 50 -10.98 -19.62 -13.14
C LYS A 50 -11.88 -19.80 -11.92
N ALA A 51 -11.35 -20.29 -10.79
CA ALA A 51 -12.10 -20.40 -9.53
C ALA A 51 -12.59 -19.04 -9.04
N ALA A 52 -11.74 -18.02 -9.10
CA ALA A 52 -12.12 -16.65 -8.78
C ALA A 52 -13.20 -16.12 -9.73
N ALA A 53 -13.07 -16.38 -11.03
CA ALA A 53 -14.07 -15.97 -12.03
C ALA A 53 -15.42 -16.67 -11.79
N ALA A 54 -15.41 -17.96 -11.46
CA ALA A 54 -16.63 -18.73 -11.14
C ALA A 54 -17.31 -18.24 -9.85
N ALA A 55 -16.53 -17.82 -8.85
CA ALA A 55 -17.07 -17.27 -7.59
C ALA A 55 -17.67 -15.85 -7.77
N HIS A 56 -17.19 -15.06 -8.73
CA HIS A 56 -17.54 -13.66 -8.86
C HIS A 56 -19.04 -13.37 -9.02
N PRO A 57 -19.83 -14.05 -9.87
CA PRO A 57 -21.27 -13.78 -10.00
C PRO A 57 -22.02 -13.95 -8.67
N THR A 58 -21.73 -15.00 -7.92
CA THR A 58 -22.34 -15.25 -6.62
C THR A 58 -21.87 -14.23 -5.58
N TYR A 59 -20.56 -14.00 -5.46
CA TYR A 59 -20.00 -13.11 -4.46
C TYR A 59 -20.46 -11.66 -4.64
N ARG A 60 -20.45 -11.13 -5.87
CA ARG A 60 -20.93 -9.77 -6.18
C ARG A 60 -22.40 -9.56 -5.90
N SER A 61 -23.22 -10.63 -5.99
CA SER A 61 -24.67 -10.56 -5.74
C SER A 61 -25.04 -10.61 -4.26
N LEU A 62 -24.08 -10.95 -3.37
CA LEU A 62 -24.32 -10.93 -1.94
C LEU A 62 -24.63 -9.49 -1.46
N SER A 63 -25.55 -9.38 -0.51
CA SER A 63 -25.81 -8.09 0.13
C SER A 63 -24.57 -7.54 0.81
N ALA A 64 -24.51 -6.21 0.97
CA ALA A 64 -23.42 -5.55 1.68
C ALA A 64 -23.28 -6.10 3.12
N GLU A 65 -24.39 -6.41 3.80
CA GLU A 65 -24.37 -7.02 5.13
C GLU A 65 -23.74 -8.42 5.14
N ARG A 66 -24.06 -9.28 4.16
CA ARG A 66 -23.44 -10.62 4.06
C ARG A 66 -21.93 -10.51 3.85
N ARG A 67 -21.47 -9.58 3.02
CA ARG A 67 -20.04 -9.31 2.84
C ARG A 67 -19.43 -8.72 4.11
N ALA A 68 -20.13 -7.82 4.81
CA ALA A 68 -19.65 -7.25 6.08
C ALA A 68 -19.45 -8.33 7.16
N GLN A 69 -20.38 -9.30 7.28
CA GLN A 69 -20.23 -10.45 8.18
C GLN A 69 -18.99 -11.30 7.86
N PHE A 70 -18.66 -11.45 6.57
CA PHE A 70 -17.42 -12.13 6.17
C PHE A 70 -16.18 -11.36 6.66
N PHE A 71 -16.18 -10.03 6.54
CA PHE A 71 -15.08 -9.18 7.03
C PHE A 71 -14.93 -9.24 8.54
N ASP A 72 -16.02 -9.19 9.29
CA ASP A 72 -16.00 -9.36 10.75
C ASP A 72 -15.43 -10.74 11.13
N ALA A 73 -15.84 -11.80 10.43
CA ALA A 73 -15.32 -13.15 10.65
C ALA A 73 -13.82 -13.26 10.32
N ILE A 74 -13.33 -12.61 9.25
CA ILE A 74 -11.88 -12.56 8.97
C ILE A 74 -11.14 -11.87 10.11
N ALA A 75 -11.67 -10.75 10.61
CA ALA A 75 -11.05 -10.02 11.71
C ALA A 75 -10.95 -10.87 12.97
N ASP A 76 -12.00 -11.60 13.31
CA ASP A 76 -12.03 -12.48 14.48
C ASP A 76 -11.04 -13.65 14.34
N GLU A 77 -10.93 -14.25 13.14
CA GLU A 77 -9.94 -15.30 12.86
C GLU A 77 -8.50 -14.79 12.93
N LEU A 78 -8.24 -13.54 12.50
CA LEU A 78 -6.92 -12.91 12.62
C LEU A 78 -6.56 -12.63 14.09
N ASP A 79 -7.50 -12.12 14.88
CA ASP A 79 -7.29 -11.84 16.30
C ASP A 79 -7.08 -13.13 17.10
N ALA A 80 -7.64 -14.27 16.66
CA ALA A 80 -7.46 -15.58 17.25
C ALA A 80 -6.07 -16.22 16.97
N LEU A 81 -5.25 -15.63 16.09
CA LEU A 81 -3.88 -16.08 15.85
C LEU A 81 -3.02 -15.77 17.09
N GLY A 82 -2.49 -16.80 17.74
CA GLY A 82 -1.79 -16.73 19.01
C GLY A 82 -0.31 -16.33 18.90
N ASP A 83 0.42 -16.49 20.01
CA ASP A 83 1.82 -16.14 20.13
C ASP A 83 2.74 -17.01 19.23
N ASP A 84 2.35 -18.25 18.96
CA ASP A 84 3.03 -19.12 17.99
C ASP A 84 3.06 -18.53 16.59
N PHE A 85 1.98 -17.86 16.19
CA PHE A 85 1.94 -17.12 14.94
C PHE A 85 2.84 -15.90 14.97
N VAL A 86 2.81 -15.11 16.05
CA VAL A 86 3.71 -13.95 16.20
C VAL A 86 5.17 -14.38 16.12
N ALA A 87 5.55 -15.46 16.82
CA ALA A 87 6.92 -15.99 16.78
C ALA A 87 7.32 -16.45 15.36
N LEU A 88 6.42 -17.08 14.62
CA LEU A 88 6.64 -17.47 13.22
C LEU A 88 6.95 -16.25 12.34
N VAL A 89 6.11 -15.21 12.41
CA VAL A 89 6.31 -13.98 11.62
C VAL A 89 7.64 -13.31 11.96
N CYS A 90 8.00 -13.23 13.26
CA CYS A 90 9.28 -12.68 13.69
C CYS A 90 10.48 -13.46 13.08
N ARG A 91 10.37 -14.77 12.97
CA ARG A 91 11.44 -15.57 12.36
C ARG A 91 11.57 -15.34 10.86
N GLU A 92 10.44 -15.27 10.13
CA GLU A 92 10.45 -15.03 8.68
C GLU A 92 10.88 -13.61 8.29
N THR A 93 10.77 -12.62 9.21
CA THR A 93 10.90 -11.19 8.86
C THR A 93 11.92 -10.41 9.68
N ALA A 94 12.46 -10.99 10.76
CA ALA A 94 13.26 -10.29 11.78
C ALA A 94 12.57 -9.07 12.42
N LEU A 95 11.24 -8.92 12.26
CA LEU A 95 10.48 -7.86 12.89
C LEU A 95 10.19 -8.19 14.37
N PRO A 96 10.23 -7.21 15.28
CA PRO A 96 9.97 -7.43 16.70
C PRO A 96 8.53 -7.88 16.99
N ALA A 97 8.35 -8.73 18.01
CA ALA A 97 7.03 -9.26 18.39
C ALA A 97 5.97 -8.17 18.64
N ALA A 98 6.33 -7.09 19.34
CA ALA A 98 5.43 -5.97 19.60
C ALA A 98 4.94 -5.30 18.29
N ARG A 99 5.83 -5.20 17.27
CA ARG A 99 5.48 -4.71 15.93
C ARG A 99 4.47 -5.64 15.26
N ILE A 100 4.67 -6.95 15.31
CA ILE A 100 3.78 -7.93 14.69
C ILE A 100 2.41 -7.96 15.38
N GLN A 101 2.38 -7.89 16.72
CA GLN A 101 1.13 -7.77 17.49
C GLN A 101 0.34 -6.51 17.10
N GLY A 102 1.01 -5.37 17.01
CA GLY A 102 0.40 -4.12 16.56
C GLY A 102 -0.11 -4.20 15.12
N GLU A 103 0.67 -4.82 14.22
CA GLU A 103 0.28 -4.98 12.81
C GLU A 103 -0.89 -5.94 12.64
N ARG A 104 -0.98 -7.02 13.45
CA ARG A 104 -2.14 -7.91 13.49
C ARG A 104 -3.40 -7.14 13.87
N GLY A 105 -3.37 -6.37 14.97
CA GLY A 105 -4.50 -5.53 15.39
C GLY A 105 -4.89 -4.49 14.35
N ARG A 106 -3.91 -3.88 13.67
CA ARG A 106 -4.16 -2.96 12.55
C ARG A 106 -4.86 -3.67 11.38
N THR A 107 -4.45 -4.89 11.06
CA THR A 107 -5.01 -5.66 9.95
C THR A 107 -6.45 -6.10 10.25
N SER A 108 -6.73 -6.63 11.44
CA SER A 108 -8.10 -6.97 11.86
C SER A 108 -8.98 -5.73 11.99
N GLY A 109 -8.43 -4.62 12.49
CA GLY A 109 -9.11 -3.32 12.54
C GLY A 109 -9.51 -2.81 11.15
N GLN A 110 -8.65 -2.97 10.14
CA GLN A 110 -8.95 -2.62 8.75
C GLN A 110 -10.09 -3.48 8.18
N MET A 111 -10.14 -4.78 8.48
CA MET A 111 -11.26 -5.64 8.09
C MET A 111 -12.58 -5.13 8.70
N ARG A 112 -12.60 -4.81 10.00
CA ARG A 112 -13.78 -4.22 10.66
C ARG A 112 -14.17 -2.86 10.09
N LEU A 113 -13.19 -2.05 9.67
CA LEU A 113 -13.47 -0.78 9.00
C LEU A 113 -14.17 -1.00 7.65
N PHE A 114 -13.71 -1.96 6.83
CA PHE A 114 -14.41 -2.28 5.57
C PHE A 114 -15.79 -2.90 5.81
N ALA A 115 -15.99 -3.67 6.88
CA ALA A 115 -17.34 -4.11 7.29
C ALA A 115 -18.27 -2.91 7.55
N LYS A 116 -17.77 -1.87 8.23
CA LYS A 116 -18.50 -0.61 8.43
C LYS A 116 -18.79 0.12 7.13
N VAL A 117 -17.81 0.20 6.21
CA VAL A 117 -17.99 0.80 4.87
C VAL A 117 -19.10 0.09 4.10
N LEU A 118 -19.11 -1.25 4.11
CA LEU A 118 -20.14 -2.05 3.47
C LEU A 118 -21.54 -1.75 4.04
N ARG A 119 -21.68 -1.68 5.36
CA ARG A 119 -22.95 -1.33 6.03
C ARG A 119 -23.37 0.10 5.79
N ARG A 120 -22.43 1.03 5.70
CA ARG A 120 -22.66 2.46 5.38
C ARG A 120 -23.18 2.65 3.95
N GLY A 121 -22.67 1.86 3.00
CA GLY A 121 -23.14 1.78 1.62
C GLY A 121 -22.78 2.97 0.73
N ASP A 122 -21.98 3.93 1.19
CA ASP A 122 -21.53 5.08 0.40
C ASP A 122 -20.60 4.70 -0.76
N PHE A 123 -19.91 3.60 -0.66
CA PHE A 123 -19.09 3.03 -1.74
C PHE A 123 -19.89 2.76 -3.03
N TYR A 124 -21.22 2.57 -2.97
CA TYR A 124 -22.06 2.44 -4.16
C TYR A 124 -22.06 3.73 -5.00
N GLY A 125 -21.83 4.91 -4.39
CA GLY A 125 -21.82 6.18 -5.09
C GLY A 125 -23.11 6.42 -5.89
N ALA A 126 -24.28 6.00 -5.33
CA ALA A 126 -25.56 6.00 -6.03
C ALA A 126 -25.99 7.41 -6.41
N ARG A 127 -26.34 7.60 -7.70
CA ARG A 127 -26.80 8.86 -8.29
C ARG A 127 -28.08 8.61 -9.09
N ILE A 128 -29.06 9.49 -8.94
CA ILE A 128 -30.36 9.39 -9.61
C ILE A 128 -30.73 10.75 -10.15
N ASP A 129 -30.89 10.83 -11.46
CA ASP A 129 -31.43 11.96 -12.19
C ASP A 129 -32.80 11.55 -12.76
N ARG A 130 -33.89 12.02 -12.15
CA ARG A 130 -35.26 11.67 -12.58
C ARG A 130 -35.57 12.23 -13.96
N ALA A 131 -36.45 11.56 -14.68
CA ALA A 131 -36.92 12.03 -15.99
C ALA A 131 -37.50 13.45 -15.92
N LEU A 132 -37.19 14.25 -16.94
CA LEU A 132 -37.78 15.56 -17.17
C LEU A 132 -38.43 15.57 -18.57
N PRO A 133 -39.63 14.99 -18.72
CA PRO A 133 -40.26 14.81 -20.03
C PRO A 133 -40.65 16.12 -20.70
N GLU A 134 -40.90 17.17 -19.91
CA GLU A 134 -41.32 18.50 -20.42
C GLU A 134 -40.14 19.47 -20.64
N ARG A 135 -38.91 19.06 -20.34
CA ARG A 135 -37.72 19.91 -20.52
C ARG A 135 -37.47 20.22 -22.00
N GLN A 136 -37.20 21.48 -22.31
CA GLN A 136 -36.85 21.96 -23.63
C GLN A 136 -35.37 22.37 -23.69
N PRO A 137 -34.67 22.30 -24.83
CA PRO A 137 -35.11 21.73 -26.12
C PRO A 137 -35.10 20.20 -26.16
N LEU A 138 -34.44 19.54 -25.20
CA LEU A 138 -34.32 18.08 -25.14
C LEU A 138 -34.86 17.56 -23.81
N ARG A 139 -35.67 16.52 -23.87
CA ARG A 139 -36.15 15.78 -22.72
C ARG A 139 -34.99 15.08 -22.01
N ARG A 140 -35.01 15.00 -20.67
CA ARG A 140 -34.09 14.16 -19.90
C ARG A 140 -34.76 12.82 -19.61
N PRO A 141 -34.13 11.68 -19.97
CA PRO A 141 -34.59 10.37 -19.52
C PRO A 141 -34.31 10.16 -18.02
N ASP A 142 -34.92 9.17 -17.40
CA ASP A 142 -34.51 8.69 -16.06
C ASP A 142 -33.13 8.02 -16.17
N LEU A 143 -32.15 8.50 -15.39
CA LEU A 143 -30.78 8.05 -15.38
C LEU A 143 -30.37 7.70 -13.95
N ARG A 144 -29.90 6.47 -13.72
CA ARG A 144 -29.47 6.00 -12.41
C ARG A 144 -28.13 5.31 -12.51
N GLN A 145 -27.20 5.71 -11.69
CA GLN A 145 -25.83 5.21 -11.67
C GLN A 145 -25.47 4.66 -10.30
N TYR A 146 -24.75 3.55 -10.27
CA TYR A 146 -24.05 3.08 -9.09
C TYR A 146 -22.72 2.39 -9.48
N ARG A 147 -21.92 2.03 -8.51
CA ARG A 147 -20.62 1.36 -8.73
C ARG A 147 -20.69 -0.11 -8.42
N ILE A 148 -20.00 -0.92 -9.23
CA ILE A 148 -19.87 -2.38 -9.09
C ILE A 148 -18.41 -2.78 -9.11
N GLY A 149 -18.07 -3.96 -8.56
CA GLY A 149 -16.72 -4.53 -8.62
C GLY A 149 -16.27 -4.84 -10.04
N LEU A 150 -14.96 -4.67 -10.28
CA LEU A 150 -14.33 -4.92 -11.60
C LEU A 150 -14.38 -6.39 -12.01
N GLY A 151 -14.24 -7.32 -11.07
CA GLY A 151 -14.09 -8.75 -11.29
C GLY A 151 -12.93 -9.33 -10.49
N PRO A 152 -12.44 -10.54 -10.80
CA PRO A 152 -11.32 -11.14 -10.08
C PRO A 152 -10.06 -10.27 -10.09
N VAL A 153 -9.42 -10.13 -8.92
CA VAL A 153 -8.23 -9.28 -8.71
C VAL A 153 -7.03 -10.15 -8.36
N ALA A 154 -5.91 -9.93 -9.05
CA ALA A 154 -4.62 -10.46 -8.64
C ALA A 154 -3.99 -9.52 -7.60
N VAL A 155 -3.57 -10.03 -6.44
CA VAL A 155 -2.94 -9.25 -5.38
C VAL A 155 -1.55 -9.81 -5.08
N PHE A 156 -0.57 -8.90 -5.01
CA PHE A 156 0.83 -9.23 -4.72
C PHE A 156 1.21 -8.66 -3.35
N GLY A 157 1.61 -9.53 -2.43
CA GLY A 157 1.99 -9.12 -1.08
C GLY A 157 3.31 -8.36 -1.02
N ALA A 158 3.40 -7.36 -0.15
CA ALA A 158 4.63 -6.66 0.20
C ALA A 158 5.45 -7.43 1.23
N SER A 159 6.76 -7.17 1.29
CA SER A 159 7.66 -7.83 2.25
C SER A 159 7.66 -7.20 3.64
N ASN A 160 7.57 -5.88 3.71
CA ASN A 160 7.84 -5.08 4.92
C ASN A 160 6.64 -4.94 5.88
N PHE A 161 5.46 -5.33 5.43
CA PHE A 161 4.23 -5.42 6.22
C PHE A 161 3.57 -6.77 5.96
N PRO A 162 4.07 -7.84 6.62
CA PRO A 162 3.66 -9.22 6.33
C PRO A 162 2.19 -9.53 6.59
N LEU A 163 1.47 -8.64 7.29
CA LEU A 163 0.04 -8.75 7.56
C LEU A 163 -0.73 -7.62 6.85
N ALA A 164 -0.38 -6.35 7.13
CA ALA A 164 -1.17 -5.19 6.73
C ALA A 164 -1.14 -4.87 5.23
N PHE A 165 -0.09 -5.28 4.51
CA PHE A 165 0.06 -5.14 3.06
C PHE A 165 0.36 -6.48 2.38
N SER A 166 -0.11 -7.59 2.97
CA SER A 166 0.06 -8.93 2.45
C SER A 166 -1.28 -9.65 2.36
N THR A 167 -1.37 -10.92 2.75
CA THR A 167 -2.47 -11.86 2.49
C THR A 167 -3.86 -11.32 2.86
N ALA A 168 -4.03 -10.73 4.06
CA ALA A 168 -5.25 -10.06 4.50
C ALA A 168 -5.10 -8.54 4.51
N GLY A 169 -4.14 -8.01 3.75
CA GLY A 169 -3.80 -6.58 3.73
C GLY A 169 -4.76 -5.72 2.93
N GLY A 170 -4.38 -4.44 2.78
CA GLY A 170 -5.24 -3.41 2.19
C GLY A 170 -5.79 -3.73 0.80
N ASP A 171 -4.98 -4.29 -0.08
CA ASP A 171 -5.41 -4.62 -1.44
C ASP A 171 -6.41 -5.78 -1.46
N THR A 172 -6.14 -6.86 -0.69
CA THR A 172 -7.09 -7.97 -0.51
C THR A 172 -8.40 -7.49 0.11
N ALA A 173 -8.32 -6.70 1.19
CA ALA A 173 -9.49 -6.20 1.88
C ALA A 173 -10.35 -5.30 0.99
N SER A 174 -9.74 -4.32 0.29
CA SER A 174 -10.47 -3.39 -0.58
C SER A 174 -11.05 -4.08 -1.83
N ALA A 175 -10.35 -5.06 -2.43
CA ALA A 175 -10.87 -5.86 -3.53
C ALA A 175 -12.08 -6.70 -3.10
N LEU A 176 -11.98 -7.45 -1.99
CA LEU A 176 -13.10 -8.23 -1.44
C LEU A 176 -14.28 -7.31 -1.07
N ALA A 177 -14.04 -6.15 -0.46
CA ALA A 177 -15.09 -5.19 -0.14
C ALA A 177 -15.83 -4.67 -1.39
N ALA A 178 -15.11 -4.46 -2.48
CA ALA A 178 -15.69 -4.10 -3.77
C ALA A 178 -16.54 -5.22 -4.41
N GLY A 179 -16.51 -6.43 -3.87
CA GLY A 179 -17.21 -7.61 -4.42
C GLY A 179 -16.35 -8.37 -5.45
N CYS A 180 -15.05 -8.21 -5.41
CA CYS A 180 -14.08 -8.86 -6.30
C CYS A 180 -13.43 -10.04 -5.58
N PRO A 181 -13.55 -11.29 -6.09
CA PRO A 181 -12.73 -12.40 -5.63
C PRO A 181 -11.24 -12.14 -5.87
N VAL A 182 -10.39 -12.72 -5.02
CA VAL A 182 -8.95 -12.47 -5.02
C VAL A 182 -8.17 -13.74 -5.34
N VAL A 183 -7.14 -13.59 -6.18
CA VAL A 183 -6.03 -14.53 -6.31
C VAL A 183 -4.78 -13.85 -5.75
N PHE A 184 -4.38 -14.25 -4.56
CA PHE A 184 -3.23 -13.68 -3.88
C PHE A 184 -1.95 -14.46 -4.23
N LYS A 185 -0.92 -13.74 -4.65
CA LYS A 185 0.42 -14.30 -4.85
C LYS A 185 1.25 -14.03 -3.60
N ALA A 186 1.56 -15.08 -2.83
CA ALA A 186 2.31 -14.99 -1.59
C ALA A 186 3.73 -14.42 -1.82
N HIS A 187 4.16 -13.55 -0.90
CA HIS A 187 5.53 -13.03 -0.92
C HIS A 187 6.51 -14.10 -0.44
N SER A 188 7.63 -14.28 -1.16
CA SER A 188 8.61 -15.32 -0.84
C SER A 188 9.31 -15.15 0.51
N GLY A 189 9.33 -13.94 1.06
CA GLY A 189 9.98 -13.63 2.34
C GLY A 189 9.20 -14.08 3.58
N HIS A 190 7.89 -14.43 3.46
CA HIS A 190 7.06 -14.81 4.60
C HIS A 190 5.90 -15.74 4.21
N MET A 191 6.21 -16.84 3.53
CA MET A 191 5.22 -17.77 2.99
C MET A 191 4.46 -18.53 4.07
N ALA A 192 5.09 -18.90 5.17
CA ALA A 192 4.42 -19.58 6.28
C ALA A 192 3.44 -18.64 7.01
N THR A 193 3.80 -17.37 7.16
CA THR A 193 2.89 -16.31 7.60
C THR A 193 1.68 -16.20 6.66
N ALA A 194 1.92 -16.16 5.35
CA ALA A 194 0.86 -16.06 4.34
C ALA A 194 -0.12 -17.24 4.44
N GLU A 195 0.38 -18.47 4.64
CA GLU A 195 -0.47 -19.65 4.80
C GLU A 195 -1.38 -19.56 6.04
N ARG A 196 -0.84 -19.16 7.19
CA ARG A 196 -1.61 -19.02 8.43
C ARG A 196 -2.71 -17.96 8.30
N VAL A 197 -2.43 -16.87 7.58
CA VAL A 197 -3.43 -15.81 7.30
C VAL A 197 -4.45 -16.28 6.27
N ALA A 198 -4.04 -17.02 5.24
CA ALA A 198 -4.96 -17.61 4.26
C ALA A 198 -5.92 -18.59 4.92
N ASP A 199 -5.44 -19.44 5.82
CA ASP A 199 -6.30 -20.33 6.61
C ASP A 199 -7.35 -19.55 7.41
N ALA A 200 -7.00 -18.39 7.98
CA ALA A 200 -7.95 -17.53 8.68
C ALA A 200 -9.05 -17.01 7.74
N ILE A 201 -8.67 -16.54 6.54
CA ILE A 201 -9.63 -16.09 5.53
C ILE A 201 -10.54 -17.24 5.07
N ILE A 202 -10.00 -18.43 4.83
CA ILE A 202 -10.77 -19.59 4.38
C ILE A 202 -11.77 -20.04 5.46
N ARG A 203 -11.34 -20.14 6.75
CA ARG A 203 -12.26 -20.45 7.85
C ARG A 203 -13.39 -19.42 7.97
N ALA A 204 -13.08 -18.14 7.82
CA ALA A 204 -14.07 -17.08 7.81
C ALA A 204 -15.04 -17.23 6.62
N ALA A 205 -14.54 -17.57 5.44
CA ALA A 205 -15.36 -17.81 4.25
C ALA A 205 -16.33 -18.99 4.45
N GLU A 206 -15.84 -20.10 5.01
CA GLU A 206 -16.65 -21.27 5.35
C GLU A 206 -17.74 -20.93 6.39
N LYS A 207 -17.37 -20.27 7.49
CA LYS A 207 -18.31 -19.84 8.56
C LYS A 207 -19.42 -18.95 8.04
N THR A 208 -19.15 -18.11 7.06
CA THR A 208 -20.11 -17.13 6.53
C THR A 208 -20.75 -17.56 5.22
N GLY A 209 -20.44 -18.77 4.73
CA GLY A 209 -21.00 -19.33 3.51
C GLY A 209 -20.65 -18.54 2.25
N MET A 210 -19.39 -18.09 2.14
CA MET A 210 -18.88 -17.46 0.93
C MET A 210 -18.65 -18.50 -0.17
N PRO A 211 -18.78 -18.13 -1.46
CA PRO A 211 -18.54 -19.07 -2.55
C PRO A 211 -17.09 -19.56 -2.56
N ALA A 212 -16.91 -20.85 -2.86
CA ALA A 212 -15.58 -21.39 -3.12
C ALA A 212 -14.87 -20.58 -4.22
N GLY A 213 -13.59 -20.24 -4.00
CA GLY A 213 -12.84 -19.38 -4.91
C GLY A 213 -12.98 -17.87 -4.67
N VAL A 214 -13.73 -17.42 -3.64
CA VAL A 214 -13.73 -16.01 -3.23
C VAL A 214 -12.33 -15.52 -2.88
N PHE A 215 -11.52 -16.39 -2.30
CA PHE A 215 -10.10 -16.20 -2.02
C PHE A 215 -9.30 -17.41 -2.47
N ASN A 216 -8.22 -17.15 -3.21
CA ASN A 216 -7.25 -18.15 -3.66
C ASN A 216 -5.84 -17.63 -3.35
N MET A 217 -4.88 -18.53 -3.16
CA MET A 217 -3.49 -18.14 -2.93
C MET A 217 -2.53 -19.10 -3.62
N ILE A 218 -1.51 -18.54 -4.29
CA ILE A 218 -0.47 -19.29 -4.99
C ILE A 218 0.92 -18.88 -4.51
N TYR A 219 1.85 -19.83 -4.54
CA TYR A 219 3.26 -19.65 -4.19
C TYR A 219 4.15 -19.67 -5.43
N GLY A 220 5.32 -19.07 -5.32
CA GLY A 220 6.43 -19.21 -6.25
C GLY A 220 6.85 -17.94 -6.95
N GLY A 221 8.06 -17.97 -7.51
CA GLY A 221 8.60 -16.99 -8.44
C GLY A 221 8.10 -17.26 -9.86
N GLY A 222 8.03 -16.25 -10.73
CA GLY A 222 7.63 -16.45 -12.14
C GLY A 222 6.14 -16.62 -12.40
N VAL A 223 5.35 -17.11 -11.45
CA VAL A 223 3.89 -17.31 -11.60
C VAL A 223 3.10 -16.01 -11.68
N GLY A 224 3.66 -14.91 -11.19
CA GLY A 224 3.02 -13.59 -11.21
C GLY A 224 2.73 -13.08 -12.61
N GLU A 225 3.61 -13.32 -13.57
CA GLU A 225 3.41 -12.95 -14.98
C GLU A 225 2.21 -13.69 -15.58
N ALA A 226 2.14 -15.01 -15.39
CA ALA A 226 1.04 -15.83 -15.86
C ALA A 226 -0.29 -15.37 -15.25
N LEU A 227 -0.30 -15.02 -13.96
CA LEU A 227 -1.47 -14.52 -13.27
C LEU A 227 -1.95 -13.17 -13.83
N VAL A 228 -1.05 -12.19 -14.03
CA VAL A 228 -1.40 -10.88 -14.60
C VAL A 228 -1.91 -11.00 -16.04
N LYS A 229 -1.32 -11.89 -16.82
CA LYS A 229 -1.72 -12.12 -18.23
C LYS A 229 -3.01 -12.93 -18.38
N HIS A 230 -3.48 -13.57 -17.29
CA HIS A 230 -4.66 -14.44 -17.36
C HIS A 230 -5.94 -13.66 -17.69
N PRO A 231 -6.75 -14.08 -18.69
CA PRO A 231 -7.91 -13.30 -19.16
C PRO A 231 -9.01 -13.10 -18.13
N ALA A 232 -9.16 -14.00 -17.14
CA ALA A 232 -10.13 -13.88 -16.08
C ALA A 232 -9.80 -12.76 -15.06
N ILE A 233 -8.53 -12.35 -14.94
CA ILE A 233 -8.11 -11.28 -14.03
C ILE A 233 -8.51 -9.93 -14.62
N GLN A 234 -9.14 -9.08 -13.80
CA GLN A 234 -9.72 -7.80 -14.21
C GLN A 234 -9.03 -6.58 -13.57
N ALA A 235 -8.18 -6.78 -12.59
CA ALA A 235 -7.34 -5.74 -12.00
C ALA A 235 -6.17 -6.39 -11.24
N VAL A 236 -5.16 -5.57 -10.94
CA VAL A 236 -4.00 -5.95 -10.12
C VAL A 236 -3.84 -4.96 -8.97
N GLY A 237 -3.66 -5.46 -7.74
CA GLY A 237 -3.17 -4.72 -6.58
C GLY A 237 -1.73 -5.11 -6.29
N PHE A 238 -0.85 -4.13 -6.09
CA PHE A 238 0.57 -4.36 -5.84
C PHE A 238 1.13 -3.31 -4.88
N THR A 239 1.97 -3.75 -3.96
CA THR A 239 2.84 -2.87 -3.15
C THR A 239 4.25 -3.42 -3.20
N GLY A 240 5.22 -2.58 -3.60
CA GLY A 240 6.61 -3.01 -3.70
C GLY A 240 7.50 -2.05 -4.49
N SER A 241 8.59 -2.55 -5.09
CA SER A 241 9.56 -1.72 -5.82
C SER A 241 8.97 -1.10 -7.09
N LEU A 242 9.49 0.07 -7.48
CA LEU A 242 9.16 0.73 -8.75
C LEU A 242 9.36 -0.23 -9.95
N LYS A 243 10.47 -0.97 -9.97
CA LYS A 243 10.75 -1.95 -11.03
C LYS A 243 9.69 -3.03 -11.12
N GLY A 244 9.25 -3.56 -9.98
CA GLY A 244 8.20 -4.59 -9.92
C GLY A 244 6.85 -4.06 -10.36
N GLY A 245 6.41 -2.92 -9.82
CA GLY A 245 5.14 -2.30 -10.18
C GLY A 245 5.09 -1.89 -11.64
N ARG A 246 6.18 -1.30 -12.17
CA ARG A 246 6.27 -0.93 -13.59
C ARG A 246 6.16 -2.15 -14.51
N ALA A 247 6.84 -3.24 -14.18
CA ALA A 247 6.75 -4.47 -14.97
C ALA A 247 5.32 -5.03 -15.02
N LEU A 248 4.58 -4.99 -13.90
CA LEU A 248 3.16 -5.41 -13.86
C LEU A 248 2.28 -4.47 -14.69
N CYS A 249 2.51 -3.16 -14.63
CA CYS A 249 1.79 -2.18 -15.46
C CYS A 249 2.00 -2.45 -16.94
N ASP A 250 3.23 -2.68 -17.37
CA ASP A 250 3.57 -2.95 -18.78
C ASP A 250 2.95 -4.26 -19.27
N MET A 251 3.01 -5.34 -18.46
CA MET A 251 2.35 -6.59 -18.76
C MET A 251 0.82 -6.46 -18.88
N ALA A 252 0.19 -5.75 -17.96
CA ALA A 252 -1.24 -5.53 -17.96
C ALA A 252 -1.71 -4.69 -19.15
N ALA A 253 -0.94 -3.66 -19.53
CA ALA A 253 -1.20 -2.82 -20.70
C ALA A 253 -1.03 -3.57 -22.03
N ALA A 254 -0.11 -4.53 -22.09
CA ALA A 254 0.17 -5.32 -23.28
C ALA A 254 -0.84 -6.45 -23.55
N ARG A 255 -1.81 -6.68 -22.65
CA ARG A 255 -2.87 -7.68 -22.84
C ARG A 255 -3.79 -7.30 -24.01
N ALA A 256 -4.40 -8.30 -24.68
CA ALA A 256 -5.45 -8.07 -25.68
C ALA A 256 -6.62 -7.25 -25.11
N GLN A 257 -6.95 -7.44 -23.82
CA GLN A 257 -7.85 -6.59 -23.04
C GLN A 257 -7.05 -6.02 -21.86
N PRO A 258 -6.53 -4.79 -21.94
CA PRO A 258 -5.79 -4.15 -20.87
C PRO A 258 -6.61 -4.04 -19.58
N ILE A 259 -5.94 -4.17 -18.44
CA ILE A 259 -6.55 -4.05 -17.12
C ILE A 259 -5.79 -3.01 -16.28
N PRO A 260 -6.46 -2.37 -15.31
CA PRO A 260 -5.79 -1.45 -14.39
C PRO A 260 -4.85 -2.21 -13.44
N VAL A 261 -3.73 -1.55 -13.12
CA VAL A 261 -2.80 -1.96 -12.07
C VAL A 261 -2.72 -0.83 -11.06
N PHE A 262 -3.10 -1.13 -9.84
CA PHE A 262 -3.03 -0.21 -8.70
C PHE A 262 -1.78 -0.56 -7.90
N ALA A 263 -0.66 0.02 -8.30
CA ALA A 263 0.64 -0.21 -7.69
C ALA A 263 1.04 0.98 -6.81
N GLU A 264 1.38 0.70 -5.55
CA GLU A 264 2.17 1.57 -4.69
C GLU A 264 3.63 1.14 -4.83
N MET A 265 4.51 2.10 -5.10
CA MET A 265 5.87 1.80 -5.52
C MET A 265 6.90 2.55 -4.67
N SER A 266 7.73 3.38 -5.29
CA SER A 266 8.89 4.01 -4.68
C SER A 266 8.62 5.44 -4.22
N SER A 267 9.16 5.82 -3.05
CA SER A 267 9.10 7.19 -2.52
C SER A 267 10.31 7.51 -1.66
N ILE A 268 10.81 8.74 -1.74
CA ILE A 268 11.91 9.23 -0.90
C ILE A 268 11.44 10.16 0.22
N ASN A 269 10.15 10.50 0.26
CA ASN A 269 9.46 11.18 1.36
C ASN A 269 10.21 12.39 1.93
N PRO A 270 10.33 13.49 1.19
CA PRO A 270 11.15 14.62 1.59
C PRO A 270 10.67 15.26 2.90
N VAL A 271 11.62 15.61 3.76
CA VAL A 271 11.43 16.39 4.99
C VAL A 271 12.06 17.75 4.78
N ILE A 272 11.26 18.81 4.80
CA ILE A 272 11.69 20.19 4.70
C ILE A 272 11.83 20.74 6.11
N VAL A 273 13.05 21.13 6.51
CA VAL A 273 13.32 21.68 7.83
C VAL A 273 13.55 23.20 7.72
N LEU A 274 12.63 23.96 8.30
CA LEU A 274 12.60 25.41 8.19
C LEU A 274 13.44 26.09 9.28
N PRO A 275 13.90 27.35 9.04
CA PRO A 275 14.91 27.98 9.87
C PRO A 275 14.53 28.18 11.34
N GLN A 276 13.31 28.58 11.65
CA GLN A 276 12.92 28.86 13.04
C GLN A 276 12.79 27.58 13.88
N ALA A 277 12.35 26.48 13.27
CA ALA A 277 12.35 25.18 13.96
C ALA A 277 13.76 24.81 14.44
N LEU A 278 14.78 25.10 13.64
CA LEU A 278 16.17 24.85 14.01
C LEU A 278 16.70 25.81 15.09
N GLN A 279 16.17 27.02 15.16
CA GLN A 279 16.51 27.95 16.25
C GLN A 279 15.91 27.52 17.60
N VAL A 280 14.70 26.97 17.58
CA VAL A 280 13.91 26.69 18.80
C VAL A 280 14.15 25.26 19.30
N ARG A 281 14.24 24.26 18.41
CA ARG A 281 14.18 22.84 18.82
C ARG A 281 15.03 21.88 17.96
N ALA A 282 16.19 22.34 17.46
CA ALA A 282 17.06 21.54 16.60
C ALA A 282 17.37 20.13 17.15
N GLU A 283 17.66 20.03 18.46
CA GLU A 283 18.00 18.76 19.10
C GLU A 283 16.83 17.74 19.08
N SER A 284 15.60 18.17 19.37
CA SER A 284 14.44 17.27 19.31
C SER A 284 14.16 16.85 17.86
N VAL A 285 14.25 17.79 16.91
CA VAL A 285 14.09 17.48 15.47
C VAL A 285 15.15 16.47 15.00
N ALA A 286 16.40 16.59 15.47
CA ALA A 286 17.47 15.65 15.12
C ALA A 286 17.21 14.23 15.67
N ARG A 287 16.79 14.14 16.95
CA ARG A 287 16.46 12.86 17.58
C ARG A 287 15.27 12.19 16.87
N ASP A 288 14.20 12.94 16.65
CA ASP A 288 12.96 12.41 16.06
C ASP A 288 13.15 12.01 14.59
N LEU A 289 13.92 12.79 13.82
CA LEU A 289 14.32 12.43 12.45
C LEU A 289 15.12 11.12 12.44
N THR A 290 16.16 11.03 13.27
CA THR A 290 16.99 9.83 13.38
C THR A 290 16.14 8.61 13.76
N ALA A 291 15.27 8.74 14.76
CA ALA A 291 14.37 7.67 15.16
C ALA A 291 13.47 7.21 14.00
N SER A 292 12.94 8.15 13.21
CA SER A 292 12.12 7.84 12.03
C SER A 292 12.92 7.14 10.94
N VAL A 293 14.15 7.58 10.64
CA VAL A 293 15.02 6.98 9.61
C VAL A 293 15.41 5.54 9.94
N VAL A 294 15.70 5.25 11.22
CA VAL A 294 16.17 3.92 11.63
C VAL A 294 15.04 2.97 12.06
N GLN A 295 13.82 3.45 12.21
CA GLN A 295 12.67 2.65 12.63
C GLN A 295 12.48 1.43 11.73
N GLY A 296 12.44 0.23 12.32
CA GLY A 296 12.29 -1.02 11.57
C GLY A 296 13.34 -1.21 10.48
N CYS A 297 14.57 -0.79 10.77
CA CYS A 297 15.68 -0.79 9.81
C CYS A 297 15.40 0.06 8.56
N GLY A 298 14.64 1.16 8.70
CA GLY A 298 14.27 2.05 7.60
C GLY A 298 13.38 1.40 6.52
N GLN A 299 12.83 0.22 6.77
CA GLN A 299 12.08 -0.56 5.78
C GLN A 299 10.60 -0.15 5.73
N PHE A 300 10.35 1.15 5.56
CA PHE A 300 9.03 1.74 5.38
C PHE A 300 8.96 2.45 4.03
N CYS A 301 7.86 2.27 3.30
CA CYS A 301 7.58 3.04 2.08
C CYS A 301 7.54 4.55 2.33
N THR A 302 7.33 4.96 3.58
CA THR A 302 7.34 6.35 4.03
C THR A 302 8.60 6.73 4.80
N ASN A 303 9.70 5.97 4.69
CA ASN A 303 10.97 6.36 5.32
C ASN A 303 11.44 7.73 4.80
N PRO A 304 11.87 8.68 5.68
CA PRO A 304 12.37 10.00 5.25
C PRO A 304 13.77 9.86 4.61
N GLY A 305 13.81 9.60 3.30
CA GLY A 305 15.04 9.40 2.53
C GLY A 305 15.73 10.68 2.08
N LEU A 306 15.06 11.85 2.21
CA LEU A 306 15.59 13.15 1.81
C LEU A 306 15.26 14.21 2.84
N VAL A 307 16.24 15.03 3.22
CA VAL A 307 16.07 16.18 4.11
C VAL A 307 16.58 17.45 3.42
N ILE A 308 15.73 18.47 3.32
CA ILE A 308 16.06 19.72 2.66
C ILE A 308 15.98 20.86 3.68
N GLY A 309 16.99 21.73 3.73
CA GLY A 309 16.97 22.92 4.57
C GLY A 309 17.73 24.08 3.99
N ILE A 310 17.40 25.29 4.45
CA ILE A 310 18.07 26.53 4.01
C ILE A 310 19.43 26.61 4.68
N ARG A 311 20.45 26.89 3.87
CA ARG A 311 21.85 27.02 4.31
C ARG A 311 21.97 28.04 5.44
N SER A 312 22.47 27.59 6.57
CA SER A 312 22.72 28.40 7.76
C SER A 312 23.67 27.67 8.70
N SER A 313 24.23 28.37 9.68
CA SER A 313 25.02 27.74 10.75
C SER A 313 24.17 26.75 11.57
N GLN A 314 22.90 27.05 11.77
CA GLN A 314 21.95 26.18 12.47
C GLN A 314 21.70 24.88 11.70
N PHE A 315 21.51 24.97 10.37
CA PHE A 315 21.31 23.76 9.54
C PHE A 315 22.59 22.91 9.49
N THR A 316 23.77 23.52 9.41
CA THR A 316 25.05 22.81 9.49
C THR A 316 25.20 22.09 10.83
N THR A 317 24.92 22.75 11.95
CA THR A 317 24.95 22.13 13.28
C THR A 317 23.92 20.99 13.41
N PHE A 318 22.71 21.19 12.93
CA PHE A 318 21.66 20.16 12.89
C PHE A 318 22.11 18.91 12.11
N MET A 319 22.70 19.10 10.93
CA MET A 319 23.22 18.00 10.12
C MET A 319 24.32 17.22 10.84
N GLN A 320 25.22 17.93 11.57
CA GLN A 320 26.27 17.30 12.38
C GLN A 320 25.68 16.52 13.56
N GLN A 321 24.64 17.03 14.21
CA GLN A 321 23.92 16.32 15.28
C GLN A 321 23.28 15.03 14.76
N VAL A 322 22.60 15.09 13.60
CA VAL A 322 22.01 13.88 13.00
C VAL A 322 23.12 12.89 12.60
N ALA A 323 24.26 13.37 12.08
CA ALA A 323 25.40 12.52 11.73
C ALA A 323 25.95 11.76 12.95
N GLY A 324 26.09 12.43 14.10
CA GLY A 324 26.45 11.78 15.37
C GLY A 324 25.44 10.72 15.77
N LEU A 325 24.15 11.10 15.79
CA LEU A 325 23.07 10.18 16.17
C LEU A 325 22.96 8.95 15.26
N ILE A 326 23.13 9.10 13.94
CA ILE A 326 23.14 8.00 12.96
C ILE A 326 24.36 7.11 13.17
N GLY A 327 25.54 7.71 13.42
CA GLY A 327 26.80 6.98 13.69
C GLY A 327 26.73 6.07 14.92
N ASP A 328 25.95 6.46 15.92
CA ASP A 328 25.75 5.72 17.16
C ASP A 328 24.69 4.59 17.05
N GLN A 329 23.95 4.51 15.93
CA GLN A 329 22.91 3.49 15.76
C GLN A 329 23.52 2.10 15.50
N PRO A 330 22.99 1.05 16.13
CA PRO A 330 23.42 -0.31 15.85
C PRO A 330 22.94 -0.78 14.47
N ALA A 331 23.67 -1.73 13.91
CA ALA A 331 23.21 -2.49 12.75
C ALA A 331 21.94 -3.28 13.08
N GLN A 332 21.07 -3.43 12.09
CA GLN A 332 19.81 -4.17 12.24
C GLN A 332 19.68 -5.22 11.12
N THR A 333 19.07 -6.37 11.46
CA THR A 333 18.74 -7.39 10.46
C THR A 333 17.59 -6.91 9.57
N MET A 334 17.77 -7.02 8.25
CA MET A 334 16.72 -6.70 7.28
C MET A 334 15.79 -7.90 7.05
N LEU A 335 14.64 -7.65 6.45
CA LEU A 335 13.57 -8.64 6.20
C LEU A 335 14.04 -9.91 5.50
N ASN A 336 14.98 -9.79 4.57
CA ASN A 336 15.55 -10.90 3.81
C ASN A 336 16.82 -10.47 3.07
N ALA A 337 17.58 -11.46 2.58
CA ALA A 337 18.82 -11.23 1.84
C ALA A 337 18.64 -10.39 0.56
N GLY A 338 17.49 -10.49 -0.12
CA GLY A 338 17.19 -9.70 -1.31
C GLY A 338 17.05 -8.21 -1.00
N THR A 339 16.36 -7.88 0.09
CA THR A 339 16.21 -6.49 0.57
C THR A 339 17.55 -5.93 1.01
N LEU A 340 18.34 -6.69 1.77
CA LEU A 340 19.69 -6.30 2.17
C LEU A 340 20.61 -6.04 0.96
N GLY A 341 20.58 -6.94 -0.03
CA GLY A 341 21.35 -6.78 -1.26
C GLY A 341 20.96 -5.54 -2.07
N SER A 342 19.65 -5.21 -2.10
CA SER A 342 19.15 -4.00 -2.75
C SER A 342 19.57 -2.73 -2.01
N TYR A 343 19.49 -2.74 -0.67
CA TYR A 343 19.99 -1.67 0.18
C TYR A 343 21.48 -1.41 -0.05
N GLY A 344 22.31 -2.44 0.00
CA GLY A 344 23.75 -2.32 -0.24
C GLY A 344 24.07 -1.72 -1.62
N LYS A 345 23.34 -2.13 -2.68
CA LYS A 345 23.50 -1.55 -4.02
C LYS A 345 23.12 -0.06 -4.06
N GLY A 346 22.04 0.32 -3.39
CA GLY A 346 21.62 1.72 -3.29
C GLY A 346 22.68 2.57 -2.58
N VAL A 347 23.18 2.12 -1.43
CA VAL A 347 24.28 2.78 -0.70
C VAL A 347 25.53 2.91 -1.57
N GLN A 348 25.92 1.87 -2.31
CA GLN A 348 27.07 1.94 -3.21
C GLN A 348 26.90 2.97 -4.34
N LYS A 349 25.69 3.10 -4.90
CA LYS A 349 25.39 4.15 -5.88
C LYS A 349 25.61 5.56 -5.30
N LEU A 350 25.14 5.80 -4.07
CA LEU A 350 25.34 7.08 -3.37
C LEU A 350 26.84 7.35 -3.11
N LEU A 351 27.57 6.35 -2.59
CA LEU A 351 29.02 6.46 -2.31
C LEU A 351 29.86 6.73 -3.56
N ALA A 352 29.47 6.20 -4.70
CA ALA A 352 30.21 6.33 -5.96
C ALA A 352 29.93 7.65 -6.70
N HIS A 353 28.90 8.41 -6.30
CA HIS A 353 28.50 9.62 -7.04
C HIS A 353 29.32 10.85 -6.60
N PRO A 354 30.03 11.56 -7.53
CA PRO A 354 30.94 12.65 -7.17
C PRO A 354 30.28 13.87 -6.52
N GLY A 355 28.97 14.05 -6.71
CA GLY A 355 28.17 15.13 -6.09
C GLY A 355 27.54 14.74 -4.75
N ILE A 356 27.92 13.61 -4.16
CA ILE A 356 27.38 13.11 -2.89
C ILE A 356 28.52 12.83 -1.92
N GLU A 357 28.43 13.40 -0.74
CA GLU A 357 29.37 13.24 0.38
C GLU A 357 28.79 12.28 1.42
N HIS A 358 29.57 11.32 1.87
CA HIS A 358 29.20 10.44 2.98
C HIS A 358 29.53 11.12 4.31
N LEU A 359 28.51 11.30 5.17
CA LEU A 359 28.67 12.03 6.44
C LEU A 359 28.77 11.11 7.65
N ALA A 360 28.02 10.01 7.67
CA ALA A 360 28.02 9.07 8.80
C ALA A 360 27.52 7.70 8.38
N GLY A 361 27.89 6.70 9.17
CA GLY A 361 27.56 5.28 8.98
C GLY A 361 28.79 4.45 8.75
N SER A 362 28.69 3.15 9.03
CA SER A 362 29.77 2.18 8.86
C SER A 362 29.50 1.27 7.64
N PRO A 363 30.50 0.63 7.07
CA PRO A 363 30.31 -0.38 6.04
C PRO A 363 29.41 -1.50 6.54
N GLN A 364 28.60 -2.06 5.64
CA GLN A 364 27.75 -3.22 5.94
C GLN A 364 28.58 -4.40 6.45
N GLN A 365 28.09 -5.08 7.49
CA GLN A 365 28.72 -6.26 8.06
C GLN A 365 27.72 -7.43 8.08
N GLY A 366 28.11 -8.55 7.47
CA GLY A 366 27.27 -9.76 7.45
C GLY A 366 25.89 -9.52 6.82
N ASN A 367 24.82 -9.98 7.49
CA ASN A 367 23.43 -9.89 7.07
C ASN A 367 22.67 -8.68 7.68
N GLN A 368 23.39 -7.71 8.25
CA GLN A 368 22.81 -6.54 8.90
C GLN A 368 23.07 -5.26 8.11
N ALA A 369 22.08 -4.39 8.04
CA ALA A 369 22.20 -3.05 7.49
C ALA A 369 22.68 -2.07 8.56
N GLN A 370 23.65 -1.24 8.19
CA GLN A 370 24.12 -0.10 8.97
C GLN A 370 23.41 1.16 8.48
N PRO A 371 22.90 2.02 9.40
CA PRO A 371 22.36 3.31 9.01
C PRO A 371 23.41 4.18 8.31
N GLN A 372 22.96 4.95 7.31
CA GLN A 372 23.82 5.78 6.48
C GLN A 372 23.27 7.19 6.36
N LEU A 373 24.16 8.19 6.41
CA LEU A 373 23.84 9.58 6.17
C LEU A 373 24.72 10.17 5.08
N PHE A 374 24.08 10.86 4.15
CA PHE A 374 24.75 11.54 3.04
C PHE A 374 24.37 13.00 2.95
N LYS A 375 25.19 13.78 2.25
CA LYS A 375 24.87 15.13 1.78
C LYS A 375 25.05 15.17 0.28
N ALA A 376 24.09 15.75 -0.43
CA ALA A 376 24.14 15.87 -1.88
C ALA A 376 24.15 17.34 -2.32
N ASP A 377 24.75 17.58 -3.48
CA ASP A 377 24.68 18.88 -4.15
C ASP A 377 23.25 19.16 -4.62
N VAL A 378 22.76 20.36 -4.36
CA VAL A 378 21.38 20.76 -4.70
C VAL A 378 21.09 20.71 -6.19
N SER A 379 22.10 20.86 -7.04
CA SER A 379 21.94 20.75 -8.50
C SER A 379 21.44 19.39 -8.94
N LEU A 380 21.78 18.32 -8.21
CA LEU A 380 21.28 16.98 -8.48
C LEU A 380 19.75 16.90 -8.31
N LEU A 381 19.23 17.59 -7.31
CA LEU A 381 17.79 17.61 -7.04
C LEU A 381 17.05 18.52 -8.04
N ILE A 382 17.57 19.72 -8.29
CA ILE A 382 16.99 20.68 -9.24
C ILE A 382 16.94 20.11 -10.66
N ASN A 383 17.99 19.38 -11.07
CA ASN A 383 18.07 18.77 -12.39
C ASN A 383 17.37 17.39 -12.49
N GLY A 384 16.71 16.93 -11.43
CA GLY A 384 15.99 15.67 -11.42
C GLY A 384 16.91 14.44 -11.62
N ASN A 385 18.13 14.47 -11.06
CA ASN A 385 19.08 13.37 -11.20
C ASN A 385 18.51 12.10 -10.54
N GLU A 386 18.53 11.00 -11.27
CA GLU A 386 17.95 9.71 -10.83
C GLU A 386 18.53 9.22 -9.49
N VAL A 387 19.77 9.53 -9.17
CA VAL A 387 20.41 9.09 -7.92
C VAL A 387 19.70 9.61 -6.67
N LEU A 388 19.03 10.78 -6.75
CA LEU A 388 18.21 11.36 -5.68
C LEU A 388 16.71 11.10 -5.86
N GLN A 389 16.28 10.46 -6.96
CA GLN A 389 14.89 10.08 -7.20
C GLN A 389 14.64 8.60 -6.87
N GLU A 390 15.69 7.78 -6.87
CA GLU A 390 15.61 6.36 -6.50
C GLU A 390 15.58 6.20 -4.98
N GLU A 391 14.61 5.41 -4.51
CA GLU A 391 14.52 4.98 -3.11
C GLU A 391 15.68 4.04 -2.74
N VAL A 392 16.38 4.35 -1.67
CA VAL A 392 17.31 3.41 -1.01
C VAL A 392 16.56 2.78 0.18
N PHE A 393 15.89 1.66 -0.08
CA PHE A 393 14.99 1.03 0.89
C PHE A 393 15.76 0.44 2.08
N GLY A 394 15.85 1.21 3.16
CA GLY A 394 16.61 0.90 4.36
C GLY A 394 16.93 2.16 5.17
N PRO A 395 17.76 2.06 6.22
CA PRO A 395 18.03 3.16 7.16
C PRO A 395 19.00 4.19 6.57
N THR A 396 18.56 4.91 5.53
CA THR A 396 19.38 5.89 4.81
C THR A 396 18.61 7.18 4.61
N THR A 397 19.29 8.33 4.76
CA THR A 397 18.76 9.64 4.39
C THR A 397 19.85 10.52 3.77
N VAL A 398 19.45 11.44 2.89
CA VAL A 398 20.33 12.37 2.18
C VAL A 398 19.94 13.80 2.53
N PHE A 399 20.90 14.61 2.96
CA PHE A 399 20.71 16.02 3.21
C PHE A 399 21.01 16.85 1.96
N VAL A 400 20.20 17.87 1.71
CA VAL A 400 20.39 18.86 0.64
C VAL A 400 20.24 20.26 1.24
N GLU A 401 21.28 21.09 1.08
CA GLU A 401 21.25 22.51 1.45
C GLU A 401 20.82 23.35 0.25
N VAL A 402 19.83 24.21 0.46
CA VAL A 402 19.41 25.22 -0.51
C VAL A 402 19.82 26.61 -0.04
N ALA A 403 20.12 27.53 -0.98
CA ALA A 403 20.56 28.85 -0.64
C ALA A 403 19.46 29.72 -0.01
N ASP A 404 18.24 29.60 -0.54
CA ASP A 404 17.09 30.42 -0.19
C ASP A 404 15.77 29.73 -0.56
N GLN A 405 14.66 30.40 -0.34
CA GLN A 405 13.30 29.97 -0.65
C GLN A 405 13.08 29.70 -2.16
N THR A 406 13.70 30.51 -3.03
CA THR A 406 13.61 30.32 -4.49
C THR A 406 14.27 28.99 -4.90
N GLN A 407 15.45 28.72 -4.36
CA GLN A 407 16.17 27.47 -4.63
C GLN A 407 15.46 26.26 -3.97
N LEU A 408 14.82 26.45 -2.80
CA LEU A 408 13.97 25.42 -2.19
C LEU A 408 12.81 25.03 -3.13
N SER A 409 12.10 26.03 -3.65
CA SER A 409 11.02 25.79 -4.60
C SER A 409 11.50 25.12 -5.89
N ALA A 410 12.69 25.51 -6.40
CA ALA A 410 13.30 24.85 -7.56
C ALA A 410 13.66 23.38 -7.28
N ALA A 411 14.24 23.10 -6.11
CA ALA A 411 14.57 21.74 -5.67
C ALA A 411 13.33 20.86 -5.55
N LEU A 412 12.26 21.37 -4.94
CA LEU A 412 11.00 20.64 -4.82
C LEU A 412 10.31 20.40 -6.18
N ASN A 413 10.42 21.36 -7.11
CA ASN A 413 9.93 21.18 -8.48
C ASN A 413 10.68 20.08 -9.24
N GLY A 414 11.96 19.88 -8.94
CA GLY A 414 12.78 18.81 -9.52
C GLY A 414 12.39 17.40 -9.02
N LEU A 415 11.65 17.28 -7.91
CA LEU A 415 11.19 16.00 -7.38
C LEU A 415 10.14 15.36 -8.29
N HIS A 416 10.24 14.05 -8.45
CA HIS A 416 9.16 13.21 -8.94
C HIS A 416 8.03 13.11 -7.90
N GLY A 417 6.93 12.41 -8.25
CA GLY A 417 5.84 12.15 -7.30
C GLY A 417 6.28 11.32 -6.10
N GLN A 418 5.73 11.64 -4.93
CA GLN A 418 6.06 11.04 -3.64
C GLN A 418 4.80 10.59 -2.89
N LEU A 419 4.93 9.67 -1.94
CA LEU A 419 3.85 9.31 -1.02
C LEU A 419 3.60 10.43 -0.02
N THR A 420 4.67 10.99 0.55
CA THR A 420 4.56 11.99 1.60
C THR A 420 5.58 13.10 1.45
N ALA A 421 5.27 14.27 2.02
CA ALA A 421 6.23 15.29 2.39
C ALA A 421 5.95 15.80 3.80
N THR A 422 7.00 16.14 4.53
CA THR A 422 6.90 16.72 5.87
C THR A 422 7.51 18.13 5.88
N ILE A 423 6.83 19.07 6.52
CA ILE A 423 7.39 20.39 6.82
C ILE A 423 7.59 20.47 8.34
N ILE A 424 8.81 20.67 8.76
CA ILE A 424 9.18 20.93 10.16
C ILE A 424 9.42 22.43 10.31
N GLY A 425 8.58 23.10 11.08
CA GLY A 425 8.59 24.56 11.21
C GLY A 425 7.93 25.04 12.48
N GLU A 426 8.06 26.33 12.74
CA GLU A 426 7.33 27.09 13.76
C GLU A 426 6.25 27.97 13.07
N PRO A 427 5.27 28.53 13.81
CA PRO A 427 4.20 29.29 13.19
C PRO A 427 4.65 30.37 12.20
N ALA A 428 5.70 31.12 12.50
CA ALA A 428 6.23 32.14 11.60
C ALA A 428 6.94 31.55 10.36
N ASP A 429 7.50 30.34 10.46
CA ASP A 429 7.99 29.63 9.26
C ASP A 429 6.83 29.30 8.30
N PHE A 430 5.69 28.84 8.84
CA PHE A 430 4.54 28.48 8.00
C PHE A 430 3.91 29.69 7.29
N GLU A 431 3.96 30.87 7.91
CA GLU A 431 3.54 32.13 7.29
C GLU A 431 4.53 32.55 6.18
N GLN A 432 5.84 32.50 6.48
CA GLN A 432 6.89 32.91 5.55
C GLN A 432 6.97 31.98 4.32
N PHE A 433 6.76 30.66 4.51
CA PHE A 433 6.89 29.64 3.48
C PHE A 433 5.54 29.07 3.05
N ALA A 434 4.47 29.85 3.08
CA ALA A 434 3.11 29.41 2.77
C ALA A 434 2.96 28.79 1.36
N GLU A 435 3.80 29.21 0.39
CA GLU A 435 3.77 28.66 -0.97
C GLU A 435 4.26 27.20 -1.07
N LEU A 436 4.89 26.65 -0.03
CA LEU A 436 5.28 25.23 -0.04
C LEU A 436 4.07 24.30 -0.13
N THR A 437 2.96 24.63 0.56
CA THR A 437 1.76 23.78 0.56
C THR A 437 1.21 23.54 -0.84
N PRO A 438 0.83 24.56 -1.65
CA PRO A 438 0.32 24.32 -3.00
C PRO A 438 1.34 23.67 -3.95
N LEU A 439 2.64 23.85 -3.72
CA LEU A 439 3.66 23.15 -4.48
C LEU A 439 3.68 21.66 -4.12
N LEU A 440 3.63 21.32 -2.83
CA LEU A 440 3.65 19.94 -2.35
C LEU A 440 2.36 19.18 -2.71
N GLU A 441 1.21 19.85 -2.77
CA GLU A 441 -0.05 19.25 -3.26
C GLU A 441 0.10 18.64 -4.67
N GLN A 442 0.99 19.18 -5.51
CA GLN A 442 1.27 18.65 -6.85
C GLN A 442 2.27 17.48 -6.83
N LYS A 443 2.95 17.25 -5.72
CA LYS A 443 4.06 16.30 -5.62
C LYS A 443 3.76 15.09 -4.76
N VAL A 444 2.84 15.18 -3.79
CA VAL A 444 2.66 14.13 -2.78
C VAL A 444 1.19 13.79 -2.54
N GLY A 445 0.96 12.61 -1.99
CA GLY A 445 -0.38 12.20 -1.55
C GLY A 445 -0.73 12.66 -0.15
N ARG A 446 0.27 12.88 0.73
CA ARG A 446 0.07 13.30 2.13
C ARG A 446 1.11 14.34 2.55
N ILE A 447 0.65 15.48 3.07
CA ILE A 447 1.49 16.54 3.61
C ILE A 447 1.37 16.50 5.13
N LEU A 448 2.51 16.52 5.83
CA LEU A 448 2.59 16.53 7.30
C LEU A 448 3.21 17.82 7.79
N LEU A 449 2.73 18.32 8.92
CA LEU A 449 3.37 19.40 9.68
C LEU A 449 3.89 18.85 11.01
N ASN A 450 5.18 19.07 11.31
CA ASN A 450 5.81 18.73 12.58
C ASN A 450 5.63 17.26 13.02
N GLY A 451 5.56 16.34 12.07
CA GLY A 451 5.45 14.92 12.29
C GLY A 451 6.25 14.13 11.26
N TYR A 452 6.57 12.88 11.57
CA TYR A 452 7.28 12.01 10.62
C TYR A 452 6.33 10.99 9.99
N PRO A 453 6.57 10.61 8.71
CA PRO A 453 5.58 9.88 7.93
C PRO A 453 5.54 8.36 8.18
N THR A 454 6.39 7.82 9.04
CA THR A 454 6.54 6.38 9.30
C THR A 454 5.33 5.68 9.92
N GLY A 455 4.24 6.40 10.19
CA GLY A 455 2.95 5.86 10.60
C GLY A 455 1.86 6.20 9.59
N VAL A 456 0.98 5.23 9.30
CA VAL A 456 -0.19 5.43 8.41
C VAL A 456 -1.45 4.95 9.11
N GLU A 457 -2.32 5.89 9.50
CA GLU A 457 -3.62 5.60 10.10
C GLU A 457 -4.58 4.98 9.08
N VAL A 458 -5.48 4.13 9.54
CA VAL A 458 -6.50 3.51 8.68
C VAL A 458 -7.86 4.13 8.99
N CYS A 459 -8.25 5.13 8.21
CA CYS A 459 -9.46 5.92 8.44
C CYS A 459 -10.05 6.45 7.12
N ASP A 460 -11.19 7.17 7.21
CA ASP A 460 -11.88 7.70 6.04
C ASP A 460 -11.07 8.75 5.26
N SER A 461 -10.28 9.57 5.94
CA SER A 461 -9.55 10.70 5.35
C SER A 461 -8.10 10.37 4.94
N MET A 462 -7.64 9.14 5.17
CA MET A 462 -6.25 8.79 4.84
C MET A 462 -6.06 8.67 3.34
N VAL A 463 -4.99 9.29 2.87
CA VAL A 463 -4.43 9.07 1.54
C VAL A 463 -3.01 8.50 1.68
N HIS A 464 -2.83 7.28 1.20
CA HIS A 464 -1.54 6.63 0.99
C HIS A 464 -1.42 6.34 -0.50
N GLY A 465 -0.90 7.31 -1.21
CA GLY A 465 -0.85 7.39 -2.64
C GLY A 465 0.00 8.57 -3.08
N GLY A 466 -0.18 9.06 -4.28
CA GLY A 466 0.55 10.21 -4.81
C GLY A 466 0.83 10.09 -6.30
N PRO A 467 1.41 11.12 -6.93
CA PRO A 467 1.76 11.09 -8.35
C PRO A 467 2.83 10.03 -8.67
N TYR A 468 2.89 9.63 -9.94
CA TYR A 468 3.96 8.74 -10.42
C TYR A 468 5.36 9.33 -10.13
N PRO A 469 6.34 8.56 -9.65
CA PRO A 469 6.38 7.10 -9.53
C PRO A 469 5.93 6.52 -8.17
N ALA A 470 5.41 7.34 -7.25
CA ALA A 470 4.93 6.82 -5.97
C ALA A 470 3.79 5.81 -6.16
N THR A 471 2.88 6.09 -7.10
CA THR A 471 1.83 5.14 -7.51
C THR A 471 1.66 5.10 -9.02
N SER A 472 1.03 4.03 -9.52
CA SER A 472 0.63 3.90 -10.92
C SER A 472 -0.64 4.69 -11.28
N ASP A 473 -1.48 5.02 -10.29
CA ASP A 473 -2.72 5.81 -10.45
C ASP A 473 -2.85 6.83 -9.31
N ALA A 474 -2.55 8.09 -9.61
CA ALA A 474 -2.58 9.19 -8.66
C ALA A 474 -3.99 9.54 -8.12
N ARG A 475 -5.05 8.97 -8.70
CA ARG A 475 -6.45 9.23 -8.29
C ARG A 475 -6.88 8.38 -7.10
N GLY A 476 -6.08 7.37 -6.72
CA GLY A 476 -6.42 6.40 -5.70
C GLY A 476 -5.57 6.50 -4.44
N THR A 477 -5.95 5.69 -3.48
CA THR A 477 -5.19 5.45 -2.26
C THR A 477 -5.11 3.95 -1.99
N SER A 478 -4.00 3.46 -1.40
CA SER A 478 -3.87 2.07 -0.97
C SER A 478 -4.31 1.83 0.47
N VAL A 479 -4.50 2.91 1.26
CA VAL A 479 -4.94 2.84 2.67
C VAL A 479 -6.14 3.77 2.88
N GLY A 480 -6.99 3.42 3.84
CA GLY A 480 -8.22 4.13 4.15
C GLY A 480 -9.43 3.57 3.39
N THR A 481 -10.61 4.12 3.68
CA THR A 481 -11.86 3.57 3.14
C THR A 481 -12.01 3.75 1.64
N LEU A 482 -11.41 4.82 1.08
CA LEU A 482 -11.42 5.07 -0.36
C LEU A 482 -10.54 4.11 -1.18
N ALA A 483 -9.76 3.24 -0.51
CA ALA A 483 -9.02 2.19 -1.21
C ALA A 483 -9.92 1.23 -2.00
N ILE A 484 -11.19 1.09 -1.60
CA ILE A 484 -12.20 0.31 -2.31
C ILE A 484 -12.47 0.84 -3.72
N ASP A 485 -12.36 2.16 -3.94
CA ASP A 485 -12.70 2.82 -5.20
C ASP A 485 -11.84 2.35 -6.37
N ARG A 486 -10.61 1.91 -6.09
CA ARG A 486 -9.70 1.34 -7.08
C ARG A 486 -10.28 0.10 -7.79
N PHE A 487 -11.12 -0.67 -7.11
CA PHE A 487 -11.69 -1.91 -7.62
C PHE A 487 -13.16 -1.79 -8.03
N LEU A 488 -13.67 -0.56 -8.11
CA LEU A 488 -15.04 -0.26 -8.52
C LEU A 488 -15.10 0.45 -9.88
N ARG A 489 -16.18 0.22 -10.62
CA ARG A 489 -16.51 0.97 -11.83
C ARG A 489 -17.98 1.36 -11.87
N PRO A 490 -18.34 2.50 -12.49
CA PRO A 490 -19.73 2.91 -12.61
C PRO A 490 -20.49 2.12 -13.68
N VAL A 491 -21.80 1.96 -13.45
CA VAL A 491 -22.79 1.47 -14.43
C VAL A 491 -24.01 2.39 -14.36
N CYS A 492 -24.50 2.84 -15.50
CA CYS A 492 -25.68 3.67 -15.62
C CYS A 492 -26.86 2.88 -16.23
N PHE A 493 -28.03 3.01 -15.63
CA PHE A 493 -29.32 2.49 -16.10
C PHE A 493 -30.14 3.66 -16.66
N GLN A 494 -30.66 3.52 -17.88
CA GLN A 494 -31.51 4.53 -18.52
C GLN A 494 -32.90 3.98 -18.74
N ASN A 495 -33.92 4.67 -18.21
CA ASN A 495 -35.34 4.30 -18.33
C ASN A 495 -35.65 2.87 -17.84
N TYR A 496 -34.96 2.43 -16.80
CA TYR A 496 -35.13 1.09 -16.23
C TYR A 496 -36.32 1.08 -15.26
N PRO A 497 -37.20 0.09 -15.33
CA PRO A 497 -38.31 -0.02 -14.36
C PRO A 497 -37.77 -0.33 -12.95
N ASP A 498 -38.39 0.27 -11.93
CA ASP A 498 -37.94 0.19 -10.54
C ASP A 498 -37.76 -1.26 -10.04
N SER A 499 -38.63 -2.16 -10.49
CA SER A 499 -38.61 -3.58 -10.11
C SER A 499 -37.35 -4.32 -10.58
N LEU A 500 -36.70 -3.86 -11.64
CA LEU A 500 -35.50 -4.46 -12.23
C LEU A 500 -34.20 -3.77 -11.77
N LEU A 501 -34.29 -2.67 -11.05
CA LEU A 501 -33.12 -1.93 -10.57
C LEU A 501 -32.46 -2.65 -9.38
N PRO A 502 -31.13 -2.53 -9.24
CA PRO A 502 -30.45 -2.88 -8.00
C PRO A 502 -31.01 -2.10 -6.81
N ASP A 503 -30.99 -2.71 -5.62
CA ASP A 503 -31.56 -2.09 -4.40
C ASP A 503 -31.02 -0.71 -4.08
N ALA A 504 -29.73 -0.45 -4.39
CA ALA A 504 -29.10 0.85 -4.23
C ALA A 504 -29.78 1.99 -5.06
N LEU A 505 -30.48 1.62 -6.14
CA LEU A 505 -31.09 2.58 -7.09
C LEU A 505 -32.63 2.59 -7.08
N LYS A 506 -33.27 1.69 -6.31
CA LYS A 506 -34.74 1.65 -6.21
C LYS A 506 -35.32 2.90 -5.58
N ASN A 507 -36.54 3.28 -5.99
CA ASN A 507 -37.24 4.44 -5.47
C ASN A 507 -37.34 4.42 -3.94
N GLY A 508 -37.71 3.30 -3.35
CA GLY A 508 -37.90 3.12 -1.91
C GLY A 508 -36.64 3.17 -1.05
N ASN A 509 -35.44 3.24 -1.65
CA ASN A 509 -34.15 3.18 -0.94
C ASN A 509 -34.09 2.05 0.14
N PRO A 510 -34.30 0.80 -0.21
CA PRO A 510 -34.40 -0.29 0.77
C PRO A 510 -33.13 -0.46 1.61
N LEU A 511 -31.96 -0.02 1.07
CA LEU A 511 -30.67 -0.04 1.78
C LEU A 511 -30.49 1.17 2.72
N ARG A 512 -31.36 2.17 2.67
CA ARG A 512 -31.27 3.44 3.45
C ARG A 512 -29.93 4.15 3.32
N ILE A 513 -29.30 4.01 2.14
CA ILE A 513 -27.99 4.63 1.86
C ILE A 513 -28.12 6.07 1.40
N GLN A 514 -27.05 6.83 1.57
CA GLN A 514 -26.92 8.17 1.02
C GLN A 514 -26.85 8.10 -0.51
N ARG A 515 -27.70 8.89 -1.20
CA ARG A 515 -27.76 8.97 -2.67
C ARG A 515 -27.76 10.43 -3.12
N LEU A 516 -27.16 10.71 -4.27
CA LEU A 516 -27.32 12.00 -4.92
C LEU A 516 -28.55 11.96 -5.84
N VAL A 517 -29.61 12.67 -5.47
CA VAL A 517 -30.89 12.69 -6.20
C VAL A 517 -31.12 14.08 -6.75
N ASP A 518 -31.17 14.23 -8.08
CA ASP A 518 -31.34 15.52 -8.77
C ASP A 518 -30.42 16.63 -8.24
N GLY A 519 -29.14 16.27 -7.92
CA GLY A 519 -28.15 17.20 -7.41
C GLY A 519 -28.17 17.40 -5.88
N GLN A 520 -29.07 16.75 -5.14
CA GLN A 520 -29.16 16.85 -3.68
C GLN A 520 -28.90 15.52 -2.99
N MET A 521 -28.13 15.56 -1.90
CA MET A 521 -27.86 14.36 -1.09
C MET A 521 -29.10 14.00 -0.26
N SER A 522 -29.57 12.75 -0.37
CA SER A 522 -30.78 12.28 0.32
C SER A 522 -30.66 10.80 0.73
N ARG A 523 -31.33 10.43 1.82
CA ARG A 523 -31.58 9.04 2.24
C ARG A 523 -33.06 8.65 2.07
N GLU A 524 -33.89 9.59 1.68
CA GLU A 524 -35.33 9.39 1.55
C GLU A 524 -35.69 8.54 0.33
N ALA A 525 -36.89 7.98 0.33
CA ALA A 525 -37.54 7.44 -0.86
C ALA A 525 -37.81 8.55 -1.87
N LEU A 526 -37.93 8.21 -3.16
CA LEU A 526 -38.22 9.14 -4.25
C LEU A 526 -39.74 9.39 -4.37
#